data_111eebdf1e3bc45753a9511aa8be621e
#
_entry.id   111eebdf1e3bc45753a9511aa8be621e
#
_cell.length_a   1.000
_cell.length_b   1.000
_cell.length_c   1.000
_cell.angle_alpha   90.00
_cell.angle_beta   90.00
_cell.angle_gamma   90.00
#
_symmetry.space_group_name_H-M   'P 1'
#
loop_
_entity.id
_entity.type
_entity.pdbx_description
1 polymer ?
#
loop_
_entity_poly.entity_id
_entity_poly.type
_entity_poly.pdbx_seq_one_letter_code
_entity_poly.pdbx_strand_id
1 'polypeptide(L)'
;MEMTGLQPDSDRIIEMALLVTDSQLNILAESPAWVLHQPDEVLEAMDSWNKGTHAKTGLIGRVKAASLTEAQAESMALEFLAPHVPANASPMCGNSICQDRRFLARWMPRLEAHFHYRNLDVSTLKELVRRWKPELLKGIPKEGKHEALADVMESIQELAYYREHFIKP
;
A
#
# COMPACT_ATOMS: atom_id res chain seq x y z
N MET A 1 -1.71 1.37 -0.75
CA MET A 1 -2.18 2.46 -1.66
C MET A 1 -3.62 2.19 -2.06
N GLU A 2 -4.37 3.27 -2.31
CA GLU A 2 -5.70 3.20 -2.93
C GLU A 2 -5.60 3.67 -4.39
N MET A 3 -6.29 2.98 -5.28
CA MET A 3 -6.29 3.24 -6.72
C MET A 3 -7.72 3.24 -7.28
N THR A 4 -7.90 3.81 -8.45
CA THR A 4 -9.21 3.82 -9.13
C THR A 4 -9.62 2.47 -9.71
N GLY A 5 -8.68 1.52 -9.78
CA GLY A 5 -8.86 0.15 -10.26
C GLY A 5 -7.54 -0.62 -10.23
N LEU A 6 -7.44 -1.70 -10.99
CA LEU A 6 -6.29 -2.61 -10.95
C LEU A 6 -5.40 -2.59 -12.21
N GLN A 7 -5.68 -1.70 -13.16
CA GLN A 7 -4.96 -1.61 -14.44
C GLN A 7 -4.07 -0.36 -14.49
N PRO A 8 -2.75 -0.46 -14.26
CA PRO A 8 -1.87 0.70 -14.18
C PRO A 8 -1.84 1.58 -15.42
N ASP A 9 -2.20 1.07 -16.59
CA ASP A 9 -2.22 1.85 -17.83
C ASP A 9 -3.42 2.80 -17.93
N SER A 10 -4.52 2.51 -17.25
CA SER A 10 -5.75 3.31 -17.27
C SER A 10 -6.14 3.86 -15.91
N ASP A 11 -5.78 3.15 -14.86
CA ASP A 11 -6.12 3.52 -13.48
C ASP A 11 -5.05 4.39 -12.83
N ARG A 12 -5.43 5.13 -11.79
CA ARG A 12 -4.59 6.13 -11.14
C ARG A 12 -4.52 5.91 -9.63
N ILE A 13 -3.44 6.40 -9.03
CA ILE A 13 -3.25 6.42 -7.58
C ILE A 13 -4.08 7.57 -7.00
N ILE A 14 -4.86 7.31 -5.96
CA ILE A 14 -5.71 8.30 -5.29
C ILE A 14 -5.36 8.51 -3.81
N GLU A 15 -4.74 7.54 -3.16
CA GLU A 15 -4.19 7.72 -1.81
C GLU A 15 -2.98 6.80 -1.61
N MET A 16 -1.96 7.30 -0.90
CA MET A 16 -0.81 6.50 -0.51
C MET A 16 -0.31 6.86 0.88
N ALA A 17 0.26 5.89 1.58
CA ALA A 17 0.95 6.07 2.84
C ALA A 17 2.14 5.10 2.93
N LEU A 18 3.16 5.49 3.69
CA LEU A 18 4.37 4.72 3.89
C LEU A 18 4.66 4.56 5.39
N LEU A 19 5.10 3.37 5.77
CA LEU A 19 5.68 3.09 7.07
C LEU A 19 7.08 2.52 6.89
N VAL A 20 7.99 2.93 7.75
CA VAL A 20 9.32 2.34 7.84
C VAL A 20 9.40 1.54 9.13
N THR A 21 9.83 0.29 9.04
CA THR A 21 10.05 -0.58 10.21
C THR A 21 11.48 -1.08 10.25
N ASP A 22 11.91 -1.50 11.44
CA ASP A 22 13.08 -2.36 11.56
C ASP A 22 12.75 -3.82 11.18
N SER A 23 13.76 -4.70 11.25
CA SER A 23 13.59 -6.14 10.98
C SER A 23 12.72 -6.86 12.02
N GLN A 24 12.41 -6.23 13.15
CA GLN A 24 11.52 -6.76 14.19
C GLN A 24 10.08 -6.26 14.03
N LEU A 25 9.80 -5.47 13.00
CA LEU A 25 8.51 -4.83 12.70
C LEU A 25 8.15 -3.70 13.67
N ASN A 26 9.13 -3.15 14.39
CA ASN A 26 8.92 -1.91 15.14
C ASN A 26 8.84 -0.74 14.16
N ILE A 27 7.82 0.10 14.30
CA ILE A 27 7.64 1.28 13.44
C ILE A 27 8.68 2.32 13.82
N LEU A 28 9.50 2.73 12.86
CA LEU A 28 10.53 3.76 12.99
C LEU A 28 10.05 5.11 12.48
N ALA A 29 9.23 5.11 11.44
CA ALA A 29 8.67 6.33 10.87
C ALA A 29 7.33 6.04 10.18
N GLU A 30 6.43 7.02 10.21
CA GLU A 30 5.11 6.99 9.61
C GLU A 30 4.91 8.26 8.78
N SER A 31 4.52 8.11 7.51
CA SER A 31 4.13 9.24 6.67
C SER A 31 2.68 9.65 6.94
N PRO A 32 2.29 10.89 6.62
CA PRO A 32 0.87 11.18 6.47
C PRO A 32 0.28 10.36 5.33
N ALA A 33 -1.04 10.21 5.32
CA ALA A 33 -1.74 9.73 4.14
C ALA A 33 -1.80 10.87 3.10
N TRP A 34 -1.16 10.66 1.96
CA TRP A 34 -1.20 11.61 0.85
C TRP A 34 -2.39 11.28 -0.05
N VAL A 35 -3.32 12.21 -0.17
CA VAL A 35 -4.47 12.12 -1.08
C VAL A 35 -4.12 12.87 -2.36
N LEU A 36 -4.19 12.19 -3.50
CA LEU A 36 -3.80 12.70 -4.80
C LEU A 36 -5.02 13.16 -5.58
N HIS A 37 -4.90 14.34 -6.21
CA HIS A 37 -5.95 14.82 -7.10
C HIS A 37 -6.02 13.98 -8.38
N GLN A 38 -7.26 13.66 -8.78
CA GLN A 38 -7.55 13.07 -10.09
C GLN A 38 -8.75 13.79 -10.72
N PRO A 39 -8.76 13.95 -12.05
CA PRO A 39 -9.89 14.53 -12.78
C PRO A 39 -11.19 13.75 -12.56
N ASP A 40 -12.32 14.44 -12.67
CA ASP A 40 -13.64 13.82 -12.49
C ASP A 40 -13.87 12.65 -13.44
N GLU A 41 -13.40 12.74 -14.68
CA GLU A 41 -13.50 11.67 -15.69
C GLU A 41 -12.83 10.37 -15.23
N VAL A 42 -11.68 10.48 -14.54
CA VAL A 42 -10.97 9.31 -13.99
C VAL A 42 -11.77 8.67 -12.86
N LEU A 43 -12.36 9.49 -11.98
CA LEU A 43 -13.18 9.01 -10.87
C LEU A 43 -14.50 8.40 -11.37
N GLU A 44 -15.08 8.96 -12.42
CA GLU A 44 -16.30 8.45 -13.04
C GLU A 44 -16.08 7.16 -13.83
N ALA A 45 -14.87 6.90 -14.29
CA ALA A 45 -14.51 5.66 -14.98
C ALA A 45 -14.34 4.45 -14.05
N MET A 46 -14.20 4.66 -12.72
CA MET A 46 -14.11 3.55 -11.75
C MET A 46 -15.28 2.58 -11.88
N ASP A 47 -15.02 1.30 -11.64
CA ASP A 47 -16.08 0.29 -11.51
C ASP A 47 -16.98 0.55 -10.27
N SER A 48 -18.09 -0.16 -10.19
CA SER A 48 -19.09 0.01 -9.12
C SER A 48 -18.55 -0.36 -7.74
N TRP A 49 -17.62 -1.32 -7.64
CA TRP A 49 -17.03 -1.73 -6.38
C TRP A 49 -16.11 -0.65 -5.83
N ASN A 50 -15.18 -0.13 -6.66
CA ASN A 50 -14.26 0.95 -6.29
C ASN A 50 -15.02 2.23 -5.94
N LYS A 51 -16.01 2.63 -6.76
CA LYS A 51 -16.90 3.75 -6.43
C LYS A 51 -17.58 3.58 -5.08
N GLY A 52 -18.17 2.43 -4.83
CA GLY A 52 -18.88 2.13 -3.59
C GLY A 52 -17.97 2.15 -2.36
N THR A 53 -16.78 1.57 -2.47
CA THR A 53 -15.81 1.49 -1.38
C THR A 53 -15.24 2.87 -1.05
N HIS A 54 -14.74 3.60 -2.05
CA HIS A 54 -14.13 4.91 -1.85
C HIS A 54 -15.17 6.01 -1.49
N ALA A 55 -16.42 5.83 -1.89
CA ALA A 55 -17.49 6.73 -1.42
C ALA A 55 -17.79 6.54 0.07
N LYS A 56 -17.82 5.30 0.56
CA LYS A 56 -18.06 5.00 1.99
C LYS A 56 -16.99 5.57 2.91
N THR A 57 -15.73 5.58 2.50
CA THR A 57 -14.60 6.17 3.25
C THR A 57 -14.50 7.69 3.07
N GLY A 58 -15.31 8.29 2.19
CA GLY A 58 -15.22 9.70 1.83
C GLY A 58 -14.00 10.05 0.97
N LEU A 59 -13.25 9.05 0.50
CA LEU A 59 -12.01 9.26 -0.25
C LEU A 59 -12.26 10.02 -1.56
N ILE A 60 -13.34 9.74 -2.28
CA ILE A 60 -13.69 10.45 -3.53
C ILE A 60 -13.79 11.97 -3.29
N GLY A 61 -14.44 12.38 -2.21
CA GLY A 61 -14.55 13.81 -1.86
C GLY A 61 -13.18 14.43 -1.53
N ARG A 62 -12.32 13.69 -0.82
CA ARG A 62 -10.95 14.14 -0.50
C ARG A 62 -10.11 14.26 -1.76
N VAL A 63 -10.21 13.33 -2.71
CA VAL A 63 -9.48 13.34 -4.00
C VAL A 63 -9.88 14.55 -4.84
N LYS A 64 -11.18 14.86 -4.93
CA LYS A 64 -11.70 16.04 -5.65
C LYS A 64 -11.21 17.36 -5.03
N ALA A 65 -11.12 17.42 -3.72
CA ALA A 65 -10.66 18.60 -2.98
C ALA A 65 -9.12 18.70 -2.92
N ALA A 66 -8.40 17.63 -3.23
CA ALA A 66 -6.94 17.62 -3.22
C ALA A 66 -6.37 18.43 -4.39
N SER A 67 -5.11 18.88 -4.22
CA SER A 67 -4.33 19.53 -5.27
C SER A 67 -3.00 18.81 -5.55
N LEU A 68 -2.69 17.78 -4.73
CA LEU A 68 -1.43 17.06 -4.82
C LEU A 68 -1.40 16.18 -6.06
N THR A 69 -0.38 16.37 -6.90
CA THR A 69 -0.16 15.54 -8.09
C THR A 69 0.67 14.30 -7.76
N GLU A 70 0.66 13.29 -8.64
CA GLU A 70 1.49 12.09 -8.50
C GLU A 70 2.99 12.44 -8.44
N ALA A 71 3.46 13.38 -9.25
CA ALA A 71 4.87 13.81 -9.26
C ALA A 71 5.28 14.50 -7.94
N GLN A 72 4.38 15.27 -7.33
CA GLN A 72 4.61 15.88 -6.02
C GLN A 72 4.60 14.84 -4.91
N ALA A 73 3.63 13.92 -4.93
CA ALA A 73 3.55 12.82 -3.97
C ALA A 73 4.79 11.92 -4.05
N GLU A 74 5.28 11.62 -5.25
CA GLU A 74 6.54 10.89 -5.45
C GLU A 74 7.72 11.59 -4.79
N SER A 75 7.86 12.91 -4.96
CA SER A 75 8.95 13.68 -4.35
C SER A 75 8.85 13.68 -2.83
N MET A 76 7.64 13.89 -2.27
CA MET A 76 7.40 13.85 -0.82
C MET A 76 7.69 12.47 -0.23
N ALA A 77 7.34 11.40 -0.94
CA ALA A 77 7.64 10.02 -0.51
C ALA A 77 9.16 9.76 -0.48
N LEU A 78 9.91 10.23 -1.48
CA LEU A 78 11.37 10.13 -1.51
C LEU A 78 12.01 10.94 -0.39
N GLU A 79 11.54 12.16 -0.12
CA GLU A 79 12.00 12.99 1.00
C GLU A 79 11.74 12.32 2.35
N PHE A 80 10.56 11.68 2.51
CA PHE A 80 10.22 10.92 3.71
C PHE A 80 11.15 9.71 3.90
N LEU A 81 11.47 8.97 2.83
CA LEU A 81 12.31 7.78 2.91
C LEU A 81 13.78 8.07 3.10
N ALA A 82 14.29 9.20 2.58
CA ALA A 82 15.73 9.52 2.53
C ALA A 82 16.47 9.38 3.88
N PRO A 83 15.94 9.84 5.03
CA PRO A 83 16.62 9.70 6.32
C PRO A 83 16.57 8.27 6.90
N HIS A 84 15.72 7.39 6.39
CA HIS A 84 15.44 6.09 6.98
C HIS A 84 15.90 4.91 6.12
N VAL A 85 15.81 5.04 4.81
CA VAL A 85 16.01 3.93 3.87
C VAL A 85 16.92 4.37 2.73
N PRO A 86 18.20 3.93 2.71
CA PRO A 86 19.06 4.15 1.55
C PRO A 86 18.47 3.56 0.26
N ALA A 87 18.76 4.19 -0.87
CA ALA A 87 18.32 3.68 -2.17
C ALA A 87 18.77 2.24 -2.40
N ASN A 88 17.91 1.41 -2.95
CA ASN A 88 18.11 -0.02 -3.23
C ASN A 88 18.37 -0.92 -2.00
N ALA A 89 18.19 -0.43 -0.78
CA ALA A 89 18.47 -1.18 0.44
C ALA A 89 17.28 -2.03 0.89
N SER A 90 16.06 -1.51 0.83
CA SER A 90 14.86 -2.19 1.32
C SER A 90 13.99 -2.73 0.20
N PRO A 91 13.47 -3.97 0.32
CA PRO A 91 12.37 -4.42 -0.51
C PRO A 91 11.13 -3.54 -0.28
N MET A 92 10.24 -3.50 -1.25
CA MET A 92 8.89 -3.00 -1.06
C MET A 92 8.05 -4.06 -0.36
N CYS A 93 7.34 -3.69 0.72
CA CYS A 93 6.64 -4.62 1.60
C CYS A 93 5.16 -4.27 1.70
N GLY A 94 4.30 -5.29 1.79
CA GLY A 94 2.86 -5.11 1.97
C GLY A 94 2.05 -6.31 1.50
N ASN A 95 0.73 -6.23 1.60
CA ASN A 95 -0.18 -7.23 1.04
C ASN A 95 -0.38 -6.97 -0.46
N SER A 96 -0.19 -8.01 -1.29
CA SER A 96 -0.29 -7.92 -2.77
C SER A 96 0.57 -6.80 -3.34
N ILE A 97 1.71 -6.54 -2.73
CA ILE A 97 2.59 -5.39 -2.98
C ILE A 97 3.08 -5.31 -4.43
N CYS A 98 3.06 -6.43 -5.16
CA CYS A 98 3.35 -6.44 -6.59
C CYS A 98 2.38 -5.54 -7.38
N GLN A 99 1.14 -5.39 -6.93
CA GLN A 99 0.15 -4.52 -7.57
C GLN A 99 0.51 -3.05 -7.35
N ASP A 100 0.80 -2.65 -6.11
CA ASP A 100 1.30 -1.30 -5.80
C ASP A 100 2.56 -0.98 -6.62
N ARG A 101 3.50 -1.92 -6.70
CA ARG A 101 4.73 -1.75 -7.47
C ARG A 101 4.48 -1.48 -8.95
N ARG A 102 3.49 -2.12 -9.57
CA ARG A 102 3.11 -1.87 -10.97
C ARG A 102 2.61 -0.43 -11.16
N PHE A 103 1.84 0.10 -10.21
CA PHE A 103 1.37 1.48 -10.24
C PHE A 103 2.52 2.47 -10.02
N LEU A 104 3.42 2.20 -9.07
CA LEU A 104 4.60 3.04 -8.88
C LEU A 104 5.50 3.04 -10.12
N ALA A 105 5.76 1.89 -10.72
CA ALA A 105 6.56 1.81 -11.95
C ALA A 105 5.95 2.66 -13.10
N ARG A 106 4.63 2.77 -13.15
CA ARG A 106 3.92 3.54 -14.18
C ARG A 106 3.84 5.03 -13.87
N TRP A 107 3.54 5.41 -12.63
CA TRP A 107 3.18 6.77 -12.25
C TRP A 107 4.20 7.48 -11.34
N MET A 108 5.06 6.72 -10.65
CA MET A 108 6.09 7.22 -9.72
C MET A 108 7.40 6.44 -9.89
N PRO A 109 8.03 6.46 -11.08
CA PRO A 109 9.17 5.58 -11.40
C PRO A 109 10.42 5.85 -10.57
N ARG A 110 10.63 7.07 -10.08
CA ARG A 110 11.77 7.39 -9.18
C ARG A 110 11.57 6.74 -7.81
N LEU A 111 10.33 6.74 -7.30
CA LEU A 111 9.99 6.08 -6.05
C LEU A 111 10.10 4.56 -6.19
N GLU A 112 9.62 3.99 -7.29
CA GLU A 112 9.78 2.56 -7.57
C GLU A 112 11.25 2.16 -7.60
N ALA A 113 12.10 2.91 -8.30
CA ALA A 113 13.53 2.67 -8.42
C ALA A 113 14.30 2.88 -7.10
N HIS A 114 13.73 3.55 -6.11
CA HIS A 114 14.32 3.71 -4.78
C HIS A 114 14.36 2.39 -4.00
N PHE A 115 13.39 1.50 -4.23
CA PHE A 115 13.32 0.20 -3.57
C PHE A 115 14.25 -0.83 -4.22
N HIS A 116 14.67 -1.81 -3.42
CA HIS A 116 15.31 -3.00 -3.94
C HIS A 116 14.35 -3.74 -4.89
N TYR A 117 14.88 -4.45 -5.90
CA TYR A 117 14.05 -5.14 -6.90
C TYR A 117 13.17 -6.27 -6.33
N ARG A 118 13.48 -6.78 -5.14
CA ARG A 118 12.67 -7.80 -4.44
C ARG A 118 11.49 -7.17 -3.73
N ASN A 119 10.43 -7.96 -3.57
CA ASN A 119 9.29 -7.66 -2.72
C ASN A 119 9.27 -8.56 -1.48
N LEU A 120 8.71 -8.04 -0.40
CA LEU A 120 8.23 -8.85 0.71
C LEU A 120 6.69 -8.79 0.68
N ASP A 121 6.08 -9.77 0.01
CA ASP A 121 4.64 -9.83 -0.18
C ASP A 121 4.00 -10.70 0.90
N VAL A 122 3.30 -10.05 1.84
CA VAL A 122 2.61 -10.71 2.95
C VAL A 122 1.48 -11.63 2.46
N SER A 123 0.86 -11.29 1.32
CA SER A 123 -0.16 -12.15 0.70
C SER A 123 0.39 -13.50 0.26
N THR A 124 1.69 -13.62 -0.03
CA THR A 124 2.32 -14.92 -0.27
C THR A 124 2.23 -15.84 0.95
N LEU A 125 2.50 -15.30 2.15
CA LEU A 125 2.37 -16.06 3.39
C LEU A 125 0.91 -16.45 3.64
N LYS A 126 -0.03 -15.55 3.39
CA LYS A 126 -1.48 -15.84 3.47
C LYS A 126 -1.87 -17.00 2.55
N GLU A 127 -1.38 -17.03 1.32
CA GLU A 127 -1.64 -18.10 0.38
C GLU A 127 -1.04 -19.45 0.83
N LEU A 128 0.12 -19.44 1.48
CA LEU A 128 0.71 -20.65 2.08
C LEU A 128 -0.09 -21.11 3.31
N VAL A 129 -0.46 -20.18 4.19
CA VAL A 129 -1.31 -20.47 5.35
C VAL A 129 -2.64 -21.07 4.92
N ARG A 130 -3.30 -20.51 3.90
CA ARG A 130 -4.57 -21.05 3.36
C ARG A 130 -4.46 -22.52 2.95
N ARG A 131 -3.30 -22.94 2.43
CA ARG A 131 -3.05 -24.31 1.95
C ARG A 131 -2.58 -25.28 3.02
N TRP A 132 -1.77 -24.80 3.96
CA TRP A 132 -1.05 -25.68 4.87
C TRP A 132 -1.54 -25.63 6.31
N LYS A 133 -2.15 -24.49 6.73
CA LYS A 133 -2.67 -24.24 8.09
C LYS A 133 -3.88 -23.30 8.06
N PRO A 134 -4.98 -23.68 7.38
CA PRO A 134 -6.13 -22.78 7.16
C PRO A 134 -6.80 -22.31 8.46
N GLU A 135 -6.63 -23.02 9.55
CA GLU A 135 -7.13 -22.63 10.87
C GLU A 135 -6.54 -21.29 11.35
N LEU A 136 -5.31 -20.94 10.95
CA LEU A 136 -4.66 -19.69 11.34
C LEU A 136 -5.30 -18.45 10.69
N LEU A 137 -6.03 -18.60 9.58
CA LEU A 137 -6.69 -17.45 8.93
C LEU A 137 -7.72 -16.76 9.83
N LYS A 138 -8.28 -17.47 10.80
CA LYS A 138 -9.28 -16.93 11.73
C LYS A 138 -8.69 -15.98 12.79
N GLY A 139 -7.37 -16.07 13.03
CA GLY A 139 -6.68 -15.26 14.04
C GLY A 139 -6.09 -13.95 13.49
N ILE A 140 -6.24 -13.69 12.19
CA ILE A 140 -5.69 -12.47 11.57
C ILE A 140 -6.60 -11.29 11.91
N PRO A 141 -6.09 -10.26 12.61
CA PRO A 141 -6.86 -9.05 12.84
C PRO A 141 -7.11 -8.31 11.53
N LYS A 142 -8.37 -7.96 11.27
CA LYS A 142 -8.77 -7.16 10.11
C LYS A 142 -9.87 -6.20 10.49
N GLU A 143 -9.63 -4.92 10.26
CA GLU A 143 -10.64 -3.88 10.39
C GLU A 143 -11.24 -3.51 9.03
N GLY A 144 -10.47 -3.68 7.93
CA GLY A 144 -10.94 -3.47 6.56
C GLY A 144 -11.39 -2.04 6.28
N LYS A 145 -10.66 -1.05 6.78
CA LYS A 145 -11.01 0.37 6.66
C LYS A 145 -10.88 0.92 5.24
N HIS A 146 -10.11 0.26 4.37
CA HIS A 146 -9.79 0.75 3.03
C HIS A 146 -9.28 2.21 3.04
N GLU A 147 -8.33 2.47 3.90
CA GLU A 147 -7.54 3.70 4.00
C GLU A 147 -6.08 3.31 3.92
N ALA A 148 -5.28 3.98 3.10
CA ALA A 148 -3.91 3.54 2.80
C ALA A 148 -3.05 3.30 4.05
N LEU A 149 -3.14 4.16 5.07
CA LEU A 149 -2.37 4.00 6.30
C LEU A 149 -2.85 2.81 7.15
N ALA A 150 -4.17 2.63 7.28
CA ALA A 150 -4.74 1.51 8.02
C ALA A 150 -4.35 0.17 7.37
N ASP A 151 -4.39 0.07 6.05
CA ASP A 151 -4.04 -1.14 5.31
C ASP A 151 -2.55 -1.51 5.44
N VAL A 152 -1.66 -0.50 5.50
CA VAL A 152 -0.23 -0.73 5.77
C VAL A 152 -0.02 -1.25 7.20
N MET A 153 -0.70 -0.67 8.19
CA MET A 153 -0.67 -1.15 9.58
C MET A 153 -1.18 -2.60 9.70
N GLU A 154 -2.31 -2.90 9.05
CA GLU A 154 -2.85 -4.27 9.00
C GLU A 154 -1.86 -5.24 8.36
N SER A 155 -1.14 -4.83 7.31
CA SER A 155 -0.11 -5.67 6.67
C SER A 155 1.05 -6.00 7.61
N ILE A 156 1.49 -5.05 8.44
CA ILE A 156 2.53 -5.27 9.46
C ILE A 156 2.04 -6.24 10.53
N GLN A 157 0.80 -6.04 11.02
CA GLN A 157 0.19 -6.91 12.04
C GLN A 157 -0.03 -8.34 11.50
N GLU A 158 -0.45 -8.48 10.26
CA GLU A 158 -0.61 -9.76 9.59
C GLU A 158 0.74 -10.48 9.43
N LEU A 159 1.80 -9.76 9.05
CA LEU A 159 3.14 -10.33 8.98
C LEU A 159 3.67 -10.76 10.35
N ALA A 160 3.45 -9.94 11.39
CA ALA A 160 3.84 -10.27 12.78
C ALA A 160 3.11 -11.54 13.25
N TYR A 161 1.82 -11.66 12.97
CA TYR A 161 1.03 -12.85 13.27
C TYR A 161 1.57 -14.10 12.57
N TYR A 162 1.90 -14.03 11.27
CA TYR A 162 2.49 -15.15 10.57
C TYR A 162 3.88 -15.51 11.09
N ARG A 163 4.69 -14.53 11.46
CA ARG A 163 6.00 -14.78 12.09
C ARG A 163 5.87 -15.60 13.36
N GLU A 164 4.88 -15.31 14.20
CA GLU A 164 4.67 -15.99 15.48
C GLU A 164 4.05 -17.39 15.33
N HIS A 165 3.06 -17.54 14.45
CA HIS A 165 2.21 -18.74 14.42
C HIS A 165 2.48 -19.68 13.25
N PHE A 166 3.06 -19.18 12.17
CA PHE A 166 3.25 -19.95 10.94
C PHE A 166 4.72 -20.24 10.63
N ILE A 167 5.58 -19.22 10.70
CA ILE A 167 7.01 -19.37 10.40
C ILE A 167 7.70 -19.92 11.64
N LYS A 168 8.19 -21.15 11.54
CA LYS A 168 9.04 -21.70 12.63
C LYS A 168 10.41 -21.04 12.54
N PRO A 169 10.96 -20.53 13.66
CA PRO A 169 12.33 -20.06 13.74
C PRO A 169 13.34 -21.17 13.48
#